data_a114ecea959588e06ca79bded4d217db
#
_entry.id   a114ecea959588e06ca79bded4d217db
#
_cell.length_a   1.000
_cell.length_b   1.000
_cell.length_c   1.000
_cell.angle_alpha   90.00
_cell.angle_beta   90.00
_cell.angle_gamma   90.00
#
_symmetry.space_group_name_H-M   'P 1'
#
loop_
_entity.id
_entity.type
_entity.pdbx_description
1 polymer ?
#
loop_
_entity_poly.entity_id
_entity_poly.type
_entity_poly.pdbx_seq_one_letter_code
_entity_poly.pdbx_strand_id
1 'polypeptide(L)'
;MKLDKLQLNFLNQLSSEIIILDIGLNVLWLNDSALNKGWVLNNKEKYLVTDQFSEESKLNLSSFLNKAIGNEGSKTKRDFELNFKTNTKRIIDLTVRWSNQFEILILEVSCVDNLNKIIDSTKTFSTQKIAANLARTLAHEVKNPLSGIKGSAQILSKKLNDSFSKKFLKIIIDETERLNHIVTKILTPPSKPS
;
A
#
# COMPACT_ATOMS: atom_id res chain seq x y z
N MET A 1 1.80 -22.05 17.24
CA MET A 1 0.90 -21.79 16.10
C MET A 1 1.54 -22.31 14.82
N LYS A 2 0.94 -23.31 14.16
CA LYS A 2 1.36 -23.69 12.80
C LYS A 2 0.45 -22.93 11.84
N LEU A 3 0.89 -21.76 11.39
CA LEU A 3 0.33 -21.14 10.21
C LEU A 3 0.58 -22.12 9.04
N ASP A 4 -0.47 -22.44 8.30
CA ASP A 4 -0.36 -23.32 7.15
C ASP A 4 0.59 -22.68 6.12
N LYS A 5 1.49 -23.46 5.53
CA LYS A 5 2.44 -22.98 4.52
C LYS A 5 1.76 -22.22 3.37
N LEU A 6 0.52 -22.60 3.04
CA LEU A 6 -0.27 -21.94 1.99
C LEU A 6 -0.66 -20.52 2.38
N GLN A 7 -1.06 -20.32 3.64
CA GLN A 7 -1.44 -18.99 4.16
C GLN A 7 -0.23 -18.04 4.23
N LEU A 8 0.93 -18.55 4.64
CA LEU A 8 2.17 -17.79 4.67
C LEU A 8 2.66 -17.41 3.27
N ASN A 9 2.54 -18.33 2.30
CA ASN A 9 2.87 -18.04 0.90
C ASN A 9 1.97 -16.95 0.30
N PHE A 10 0.71 -16.86 0.71
CA PHE A 10 -0.17 -15.78 0.27
C PHE A 10 0.29 -14.42 0.79
N LEU A 11 0.72 -14.36 2.06
CA LEU A 11 1.24 -13.11 2.66
C LEU A 11 2.54 -12.64 2.00
N ASN A 12 3.33 -13.53 1.40
CA ASN A 12 4.52 -13.17 0.62
C ASN A 12 4.20 -12.48 -0.71
N GLN A 13 2.96 -12.60 -1.21
CA GLN A 13 2.52 -11.88 -2.42
C GLN A 13 2.21 -10.40 -2.15
N LEU A 14 2.09 -9.99 -0.87
CA LEU A 14 1.78 -8.62 -0.51
C LEU A 14 3.00 -7.72 -0.65
N SER A 15 2.80 -6.53 -1.21
CA SER A 15 3.82 -5.49 -1.30
C SER A 15 4.06 -4.77 0.03
N SER A 16 3.08 -4.79 0.95
CA SER A 16 3.24 -4.29 2.32
C SER A 16 4.19 -5.19 3.10
N GLU A 17 4.97 -4.60 4.01
CA GLU A 17 5.81 -5.35 4.94
C GLU A 17 4.94 -5.90 6.07
N ILE A 18 4.86 -7.21 6.20
CA ILE A 18 4.07 -7.88 7.25
C ILE A 18 5.00 -8.57 8.23
N ILE A 19 4.81 -8.27 9.50
CA ILE A 19 5.60 -8.82 10.61
C ILE A 19 4.65 -9.38 11.66
N ILE A 20 4.89 -10.60 12.11
CA ILE A 20 4.12 -11.25 13.18
C ILE A 20 5.02 -11.41 14.41
N LEU A 21 4.52 -10.92 15.55
CA LEU A 21 5.23 -10.95 16.83
C LEU A 21 4.44 -11.75 17.87
N ASP A 22 5.16 -12.32 18.82
CA ASP A 22 4.57 -12.82 20.07
C ASP A 22 4.30 -11.68 21.07
N ILE A 23 3.69 -12.01 22.21
CA ILE A 23 3.40 -11.04 23.31
C ILE A 23 4.67 -10.42 23.90
N GLY A 24 5.82 -11.12 23.79
CA GLY A 24 7.14 -10.60 24.20
C GLY A 24 7.82 -9.77 23.14
N LEU A 25 7.14 -9.41 22.04
CA LEU A 25 7.65 -8.66 20.89
C LEU A 25 8.76 -9.40 20.11
N ASN A 26 8.87 -10.73 20.27
CA ASN A 26 9.78 -11.52 19.45
C ASN A 26 9.19 -11.75 18.07
N VAL A 27 10.03 -11.69 17.06
CA VAL A 27 9.63 -11.95 15.67
C VAL A 27 9.36 -13.44 15.47
N LEU A 28 8.10 -13.77 15.16
CA LEU A 28 7.67 -15.12 14.82
C LEU A 28 7.78 -15.39 13.33
N TRP A 29 7.47 -14.38 12.53
CA TRP A 29 7.48 -14.47 11.07
C TRP A 29 7.49 -13.10 10.41
N LEU A 30 8.07 -13.02 9.22
CA LEU A 30 7.97 -11.85 8.33
C LEU A 30 7.78 -12.33 6.89
N ASN A 31 7.15 -11.49 6.07
CA ASN A 31 7.05 -11.75 4.64
C ASN A 31 8.33 -11.30 3.87
N ASP A 32 8.41 -11.71 2.61
CA ASP A 32 9.55 -11.39 1.74
C ASP A 32 9.74 -9.86 1.56
N SER A 33 8.65 -9.10 1.54
CA SER A 33 8.71 -7.64 1.48
C SER A 33 9.41 -7.04 2.70
N ALA A 34 9.12 -7.55 3.90
CA ALA A 34 9.78 -7.09 5.14
C ALA A 34 11.27 -7.48 5.15
N LEU A 35 11.59 -8.72 4.79
CA LEU A 35 12.99 -9.18 4.69
C LEU A 35 13.81 -8.32 3.75
N ASN A 36 13.29 -8.04 2.56
CA ASN A 36 13.98 -7.25 1.52
C ASN A 36 14.19 -5.78 1.94
N LYS A 37 13.43 -5.29 2.91
CA LYS A 37 13.54 -3.92 3.42
C LYS A 37 14.27 -3.81 4.76
N GLY A 38 14.97 -4.88 5.15
CA GLY A 38 15.93 -4.86 6.25
C GLY A 38 15.38 -5.26 7.61
N TRP A 39 14.14 -5.78 7.69
CA TRP A 39 13.69 -6.44 8.91
C TRP A 39 14.40 -7.78 9.09
N VAL A 40 14.74 -8.12 10.34
CA VAL A 40 15.52 -9.30 10.64
C VAL A 40 14.67 -10.38 11.30
N LEU A 41 14.80 -11.61 10.80
CA LEU A 41 14.29 -12.82 11.43
C LEU A 41 15.48 -13.68 11.84
N ASN A 42 15.62 -13.95 13.13
CA ASN A 42 16.61 -14.89 13.63
C ASN A 42 15.96 -16.25 13.88
N ASN A 43 16.22 -17.23 13.03
CA ASN A 43 15.64 -18.56 13.12
C ASN A 43 16.23 -19.43 14.25
N LYS A 44 17.29 -18.98 14.92
CA LYS A 44 18.00 -19.79 15.94
C LYS A 44 17.65 -19.40 17.36
N GLU A 45 17.20 -18.16 17.59
CA GLU A 45 16.89 -17.63 18.92
C GLU A 45 15.72 -16.66 18.85
N LYS A 46 15.01 -16.47 19.99
CA LYS A 46 14.01 -15.40 20.11
C LYS A 46 14.68 -14.05 19.87
N TYR A 47 14.17 -13.33 18.87
CA TYR A 47 14.74 -12.05 18.46
C TYR A 47 13.69 -10.95 18.65
N LEU A 48 14.00 -9.99 19.52
CA LEU A 48 13.15 -8.84 19.74
C LEU A 48 13.14 -7.94 18.50
N VAL A 49 11.95 -7.65 17.98
CA VAL A 49 11.79 -6.77 16.81
C VAL A 49 12.49 -5.42 17.00
N THR A 50 12.60 -4.97 18.25
CA THR A 50 13.18 -3.68 18.61
C THR A 50 14.70 -3.64 18.65
N ASP A 51 15.36 -4.82 18.69
CA ASP A 51 16.83 -4.87 18.85
C ASP A 51 17.62 -4.43 17.62
N GLN A 52 16.96 -4.30 16.49
CA GLN A 52 17.58 -3.79 15.24
C GLN A 52 17.62 -2.25 15.15
N PHE A 53 16.99 -1.55 16.10
CA PHE A 53 16.87 -0.09 16.07
C PHE A 53 17.76 0.60 17.11
N SER A 54 17.95 1.92 16.93
CA SER A 54 18.58 2.79 17.92
C SER A 54 17.75 2.81 19.22
N GLU A 55 18.35 3.19 20.35
CA GLU A 55 17.66 3.19 21.66
C GLU A 55 16.39 4.06 21.66
N GLU A 56 16.43 5.21 21.00
CA GLU A 56 15.25 6.08 20.88
C GLU A 56 14.11 5.42 20.09
N SER A 57 14.42 4.87 18.91
CA SER A 57 13.43 4.15 18.10
C SER A 57 12.93 2.88 18.78
N LYS A 58 13.79 2.19 19.52
CA LYS A 58 13.47 1.03 20.35
C LYS A 58 12.42 1.36 21.40
N LEU A 59 12.62 2.43 22.17
CA LEU A 59 11.68 2.88 23.21
C LEU A 59 10.33 3.29 22.61
N ASN A 60 10.36 4.09 21.54
CA ASN A 60 9.17 4.57 20.86
C ASN A 60 8.33 3.43 20.27
N LEU A 61 8.98 2.47 19.61
CA LEU A 61 8.34 1.31 19.01
C LEU A 61 7.78 0.38 20.10
N SER A 62 8.56 0.04 21.12
CA SER A 62 8.11 -0.80 22.24
C SER A 62 6.87 -0.21 22.92
N SER A 63 6.88 1.10 23.22
CA SER A 63 5.74 1.79 23.81
C SER A 63 4.49 1.72 22.95
N PHE A 64 4.64 1.87 21.63
CA PHE A 64 3.51 1.79 20.70
C PHE A 64 2.95 0.36 20.60
N LEU A 65 3.81 -0.64 20.47
CA LEU A 65 3.42 -2.05 20.40
C LEU A 65 2.75 -2.53 21.68
N ASN A 66 3.31 -2.23 22.85
CA ASN A 66 2.74 -2.61 24.14
C ASN A 66 1.33 -2.03 24.37
N LYS A 67 1.06 -0.82 23.87
CA LYS A 67 -0.28 -0.22 23.93
C LYS A 67 -1.30 -0.91 23.00
N ALA A 68 -0.87 -1.73 22.06
CA ALA A 68 -1.76 -2.48 21.16
C ALA A 68 -2.14 -3.85 21.75
N ILE A 69 -1.31 -4.43 22.63
CA ILE A 69 -1.56 -5.74 23.25
C ILE A 69 -2.86 -5.67 24.07
N GLY A 70 -3.72 -6.68 23.88
CA GLY A 70 -4.99 -6.81 24.59
C GLY A 70 -6.09 -5.83 24.14
N ASN A 71 -5.81 -4.94 23.20
CA ASN A 71 -6.80 -4.00 22.68
C ASN A 71 -7.37 -4.50 21.35
N GLU A 72 -8.70 -4.58 21.27
CA GLU A 72 -9.38 -4.88 20.02
C GLU A 72 -9.25 -3.73 19.00
N GLY A 73 -9.19 -4.11 17.72
CA GLY A 73 -9.03 -3.18 16.62
C GLY A 73 -7.59 -2.97 16.18
N SER A 74 -7.41 -2.06 15.23
CA SER A 74 -6.10 -1.69 14.72
C SER A 74 -5.69 -0.31 15.25
N LYS A 75 -4.41 -0.16 15.58
CA LYS A 75 -3.79 1.15 15.90
C LYS A 75 -2.83 1.51 14.79
N THR A 76 -2.97 2.72 14.25
CA THR A 76 -2.08 3.23 13.20
C THR A 76 -1.30 4.44 13.71
N LYS A 77 -0.01 4.47 13.46
CA LYS A 77 0.86 5.63 13.64
C LYS A 77 1.49 5.98 12.30
N ARG A 78 1.21 7.19 11.84
CA ARG A 78 1.75 7.73 10.59
C ARG A 78 3.07 8.43 10.85
N ASP A 79 3.88 8.53 9.78
CA ASP A 79 5.19 9.21 9.78
C ASP A 79 6.07 8.75 10.96
N PHE A 80 6.04 7.44 11.23
CA PHE A 80 6.81 6.86 12.32
C PHE A 80 8.27 6.71 11.91
N GLU A 81 9.15 7.44 12.61
CA GLU A 81 10.58 7.42 12.33
C GLU A 81 11.25 6.23 12.99
N LEU A 82 11.94 5.41 12.19
CA LEU A 82 12.75 4.28 12.65
C LEU A 82 14.21 4.47 12.21
N ASN A 83 15.10 4.54 13.19
CA ASN A 83 16.53 4.60 13.00
C ASN A 83 17.14 3.23 13.27
N PHE A 84 17.62 2.55 12.24
CA PHE A 84 18.27 1.26 12.36
C PHE A 84 19.69 1.42 12.93
N LYS A 85 20.20 0.41 13.65
CA LYS A 85 21.60 0.39 14.12
C LYS A 85 22.63 0.45 12.98
N THR A 86 22.21 0.14 11.77
CA THR A 86 23.00 0.27 10.53
C THR A 86 23.10 1.70 9.99
N ASN A 87 22.68 2.70 10.77
CA ASN A 87 22.57 4.12 10.37
C ASN A 87 21.59 4.38 9.21
N THR A 88 20.68 3.45 8.94
CA THR A 88 19.59 3.66 7.98
C THR A 88 18.39 4.23 8.70
N LYS A 89 17.88 5.36 8.22
CA LYS A 89 16.64 5.99 8.71
C LYS A 89 15.50 5.68 7.75
N ARG A 90 14.33 5.32 8.30
CA ARG A 90 13.10 5.13 7.54
C ARG A 90 11.94 5.86 8.20
N ILE A 91 11.08 6.46 7.37
CA ILE A 91 9.79 7.01 7.80
C ILE A 91 8.72 6.07 7.27
N ILE A 92 7.90 5.55 8.17
CA ILE A 92 6.91 4.53 7.86
C ILE A 92 5.54 4.87 8.43
N ASP A 93 4.50 4.38 7.78
CA ASP A 93 3.18 4.23 8.38
C ASP A 93 3.09 2.82 8.97
N LEU A 94 2.87 2.73 10.27
CA LEU A 94 2.81 1.49 11.03
C LEU A 94 1.40 1.26 11.53
N THR A 95 0.77 0.20 11.05
CA THR A 95 -0.50 -0.30 11.57
C THR A 95 -0.27 -1.58 12.34
N VAL A 96 -0.80 -1.64 13.57
CA VAL A 96 -0.66 -2.79 14.46
C VAL A 96 -2.04 -3.31 14.84
N ARG A 97 -2.21 -4.62 14.76
CA ARG A 97 -3.43 -5.32 15.19
C ARG A 97 -3.08 -6.42 16.19
N TRP A 98 -3.79 -6.46 17.29
CA TRP A 98 -3.74 -7.55 18.25
C TRP A 98 -4.75 -8.64 17.88
N SER A 99 -4.34 -9.90 17.98
CA SER A 99 -5.21 -11.06 17.82
C SER A 99 -5.35 -11.79 19.15
N ASN A 100 -6.51 -11.66 19.81
CA ASN A 100 -6.82 -12.38 21.06
C ASN A 100 -6.79 -13.91 20.88
N GLN A 101 -7.22 -14.40 19.72
CA GLN A 101 -7.31 -15.84 19.44
C GLN A 101 -5.93 -16.51 19.40
N PHE A 102 -4.92 -15.82 18.91
CA PHE A 102 -3.58 -16.37 18.69
C PHE A 102 -2.52 -15.76 19.62
N GLU A 103 -2.88 -14.76 20.40
CA GLU A 103 -1.97 -14.00 21.28
C GLU A 103 -0.75 -13.44 20.53
N ILE A 104 -1.00 -12.85 19.36
CA ILE A 104 0.02 -12.27 18.49
C ILE A 104 -0.30 -10.84 18.11
N LEU A 105 0.76 -10.09 17.80
CA LEU A 105 0.69 -8.80 17.11
C LEU A 105 0.97 -8.99 15.62
N ILE A 106 0.13 -8.42 14.78
CA ILE A 106 0.32 -8.34 13.34
C ILE A 106 0.64 -6.89 13.02
N LEU A 107 1.84 -6.66 12.49
CA LEU A 107 2.31 -5.36 12.04
C LEU A 107 2.21 -5.31 10.51
N GLU A 108 1.60 -4.26 10.01
CA GLU A 108 1.64 -3.87 8.61
C GLU A 108 2.41 -2.56 8.49
N VAL A 109 3.47 -2.56 7.71
CA VAL A 109 4.35 -1.42 7.50
C VAL A 109 4.29 -0.99 6.04
N SER A 110 4.00 0.29 5.84
CA SER A 110 4.07 0.97 4.55
C SER A 110 5.17 2.01 4.60
N CYS A 111 6.06 2.00 3.63
CA CYS A 111 7.15 2.98 3.58
C CYS A 111 6.66 4.28 2.93
N VAL A 112 6.76 5.38 3.66
CA VAL A 112 6.46 6.73 3.16
C VAL A 112 7.64 7.27 2.34
N ASP A 113 8.82 6.65 2.47
CA ASP A 113 10.07 7.10 1.83
C ASP A 113 10.01 7.19 0.30
N ASN A 114 9.15 6.43 -0.36
CA ASN A 114 9.01 6.53 -1.82
C ASN A 114 8.37 7.85 -2.26
N LEU A 115 7.45 8.40 -1.48
CA LEU A 115 6.88 9.71 -1.76
C LEU A 115 7.84 10.83 -1.35
N ASN A 116 8.51 10.72 -0.20
CA ASN A 116 9.45 11.72 0.27
C ASN A 116 10.76 11.71 -0.54
N LYS A 117 11.28 10.56 -0.99
CA LYS A 117 12.40 10.50 -1.95
C LYS A 117 12.03 11.08 -3.30
N ILE A 118 10.81 10.90 -3.75
CA ILE A 118 10.28 11.57 -4.94
C ILE A 118 10.20 13.07 -4.68
N ILE A 119 9.74 13.53 -3.53
CA ILE A 119 9.63 14.95 -3.16
C ILE A 119 11.02 15.58 -2.94
N ASP A 120 11.97 14.91 -2.28
CA ASP A 120 13.32 15.44 -2.02
C ASP A 120 14.23 15.40 -3.25
N SER A 121 14.12 14.39 -4.11
CA SER A 121 14.80 14.40 -5.41
C SER A 121 14.23 15.46 -6.37
N THR A 122 13.05 16.01 -6.07
CA THR A 122 12.35 16.99 -6.90
C THR A 122 12.49 18.43 -6.45
N LYS A 123 13.14 18.72 -5.34
CA LYS A 123 13.64 20.08 -5.07
C LYS A 123 14.59 20.59 -6.17
N THR A 124 15.10 19.70 -7.02
CA THR A 124 15.99 20.03 -8.14
C THR A 124 15.36 19.84 -9.52
N PHE A 125 14.19 19.18 -9.63
CA PHE A 125 13.50 18.98 -10.91
C PHE A 125 12.04 19.45 -10.81
N SER A 126 11.74 20.48 -11.58
CA SER A 126 10.48 21.20 -11.63
C SER A 126 9.23 20.38 -11.26
N THR A 127 8.50 20.85 -10.26
CA THR A 127 7.19 20.37 -9.74
C THR A 127 6.21 19.98 -10.86
N GLN A 128 6.34 20.58 -12.04
CA GLN A 128 5.52 20.32 -13.23
C GLN A 128 5.75 18.92 -13.84
N LYS A 129 6.97 18.39 -13.84
CA LYS A 129 7.25 17.06 -14.41
C LYS A 129 6.70 15.91 -13.56
N ILE A 130 6.64 16.11 -12.26
CA ILE A 130 6.13 15.10 -11.32
C ILE A 130 4.61 15.05 -11.35
N ALA A 131 3.97 16.20 -11.29
CA ALA A 131 2.53 16.30 -11.46
C ALA A 131 2.09 15.66 -12.78
N ALA A 132 2.83 15.88 -13.86
CA ALA A 132 2.55 15.26 -15.16
C ALA A 132 2.74 13.73 -15.16
N ASN A 133 3.77 13.20 -14.47
CA ASN A 133 3.99 11.75 -14.39
C ASN A 133 2.96 11.06 -13.49
N LEU A 134 2.63 11.62 -12.34
CA LEU A 134 1.56 11.12 -11.47
C LEU A 134 0.21 11.17 -12.19
N ALA A 135 -0.11 12.28 -12.84
CA ALA A 135 -1.33 12.41 -13.64
C ALA A 135 -1.39 11.35 -14.74
N ARG A 136 -0.27 11.06 -15.42
CA ARG A 136 -0.21 10.02 -16.47
C ARG A 136 -0.45 8.63 -15.91
N THR A 137 0.18 8.28 -14.78
CA THR A 137 -0.01 6.98 -14.12
C THR A 137 -1.45 6.81 -13.67
N LEU A 138 -2.01 7.79 -12.95
CA LEU A 138 -3.40 7.78 -12.51
C LEU A 138 -4.37 7.66 -13.68
N ALA A 139 -4.10 8.33 -14.79
CA ALA A 139 -4.97 8.22 -15.95
C ALA A 139 -4.93 6.84 -16.61
N HIS A 140 -3.78 6.18 -16.65
CA HIS A 140 -3.72 4.79 -17.12
C HIS A 140 -4.54 3.86 -16.21
N GLU A 141 -4.43 4.05 -14.90
CA GLU A 141 -5.18 3.27 -13.92
C GLU A 141 -6.70 3.56 -13.94
N VAL A 142 -7.12 4.77 -14.29
CA VAL A 142 -8.54 5.11 -14.48
C VAL A 142 -9.07 4.62 -15.82
N LYS A 143 -8.29 4.69 -16.89
CA LYS A 143 -8.71 4.19 -18.23
C LYS A 143 -8.97 2.68 -18.24
N ASN A 144 -8.23 1.91 -17.47
CA ASN A 144 -8.39 0.45 -17.41
C ASN A 144 -9.80 0.02 -16.95
N PRO A 145 -10.31 0.43 -15.77
CA PRO A 145 -11.65 0.08 -15.35
C PRO A 145 -12.74 0.67 -16.26
N LEU A 146 -12.56 1.90 -16.77
CA LEU A 146 -13.50 2.48 -17.73
C LEU A 146 -13.61 1.65 -19.01
N SER A 147 -12.49 1.12 -19.52
CA SER A 147 -12.47 0.24 -20.69
C SER A 147 -13.21 -1.08 -20.42
N GLY A 148 -13.05 -1.63 -19.22
CA GLY A 148 -13.79 -2.82 -18.77
C GLY A 148 -15.30 -2.58 -18.70
N ILE A 149 -15.74 -1.46 -18.11
CA ILE A 149 -17.15 -1.07 -18.02
C ILE A 149 -17.75 -0.88 -19.41
N LYS A 150 -17.06 -0.13 -20.29
CA LYS A 150 -17.49 0.08 -21.68
C LYS A 150 -17.62 -1.24 -22.43
N GLY A 151 -16.59 -2.11 -22.37
CA GLY A 151 -16.59 -3.40 -23.05
C GLY A 151 -17.74 -4.30 -22.58
N SER A 152 -17.99 -4.36 -21.28
CA SER A 152 -19.10 -5.11 -20.69
C SER A 152 -20.46 -4.58 -21.16
N ALA A 153 -20.66 -3.26 -21.15
CA ALA A 153 -21.89 -2.63 -21.64
C ALA A 153 -22.11 -2.88 -23.15
N GLN A 154 -21.06 -2.86 -23.97
CA GLN A 154 -21.13 -3.18 -25.40
C GLN A 154 -21.54 -4.64 -25.65
N ILE A 155 -20.99 -5.59 -24.88
CA ILE A 155 -21.34 -7.01 -24.98
C ILE A 155 -22.80 -7.22 -24.61
N LEU A 156 -23.28 -6.61 -23.52
CA LEU A 156 -24.66 -6.70 -23.07
C LEU A 156 -25.62 -6.07 -24.09
N SER A 157 -25.26 -4.94 -24.66
CA SER A 157 -26.07 -4.26 -25.70
C SER A 157 -26.30 -5.12 -26.96
N LYS A 158 -25.32 -5.98 -27.30
CA LYS A 158 -25.47 -6.94 -28.42
C LYS A 158 -26.35 -8.15 -28.07
N LYS A 159 -26.40 -8.54 -26.79
CA LYS A 159 -27.15 -9.72 -26.34
C LYS A 159 -28.61 -9.43 -25.97
N LEU A 160 -28.89 -8.21 -25.51
CA LEU A 160 -30.23 -7.80 -25.11
C LEU A 160 -31.02 -7.29 -26.33
N ASN A 161 -32.28 -7.71 -26.46
CA ASN A 161 -33.15 -7.27 -27.54
C ASN A 161 -34.13 -6.17 -27.13
N ASP A 162 -34.31 -5.98 -25.84
CA ASP A 162 -35.22 -5.01 -25.25
C ASP A 162 -34.69 -3.57 -25.42
N SER A 163 -35.55 -2.67 -25.91
CA SER A 163 -35.23 -1.29 -26.24
C SER A 163 -34.92 -0.44 -24.99
N PHE A 164 -35.54 -0.77 -23.85
CA PHE A 164 -35.33 -0.06 -22.59
C PHE A 164 -33.92 -0.30 -22.05
N SER A 165 -33.51 -1.55 -21.93
CA SER A 165 -32.17 -1.92 -21.50
C SER A 165 -31.10 -1.36 -22.44
N LYS A 166 -31.31 -1.40 -23.75
CA LYS A 166 -30.36 -0.80 -24.73
C LYS A 166 -30.16 0.69 -24.52
N LYS A 167 -31.20 1.43 -24.12
CA LYS A 167 -31.11 2.86 -23.84
C LYS A 167 -30.18 3.14 -22.67
N PHE A 168 -30.27 2.37 -21.57
CA PHE A 168 -29.35 2.53 -20.42
C PHE A 168 -27.93 2.11 -20.73
N LEU A 169 -27.74 1.03 -21.47
CA LEU A 169 -26.41 0.59 -21.91
C LEU A 169 -25.74 1.64 -22.80
N LYS A 170 -26.51 2.30 -23.65
CA LYS A 170 -25.99 3.43 -24.45
C LYS A 170 -25.52 4.57 -23.56
N ILE A 171 -26.29 4.95 -22.54
CA ILE A 171 -25.87 5.99 -21.57
C ILE A 171 -24.56 5.61 -20.87
N ILE A 172 -24.42 4.35 -20.43
CA ILE A 172 -23.19 3.87 -19.79
C ILE A 172 -22.00 3.95 -20.75
N ILE A 173 -22.17 3.58 -22.00
CA ILE A 173 -21.11 3.67 -23.02
C ILE A 173 -20.72 5.13 -23.26
N ASP A 174 -21.71 6.01 -23.47
CA ASP A 174 -21.49 7.42 -23.74
C ASP A 174 -20.78 8.12 -22.56
N GLU A 175 -21.18 7.83 -21.30
CA GLU A 175 -20.55 8.40 -20.11
C GLU A 175 -19.13 7.84 -19.88
N THR A 176 -18.88 6.57 -20.16
CA THR A 176 -17.51 6.02 -20.06
C THR A 176 -16.60 6.63 -21.13
N GLU A 177 -17.09 6.92 -22.32
CA GLU A 177 -16.32 7.64 -23.35
C GLU A 177 -16.04 9.08 -22.93
N ARG A 178 -17.03 9.78 -22.37
CA ARG A 178 -16.87 11.13 -21.84
C ARG A 178 -15.81 11.20 -20.75
N LEU A 179 -15.85 10.26 -19.78
CA LEU A 179 -14.85 10.15 -18.72
C LEU A 179 -13.45 9.88 -19.28
N ASN A 180 -13.30 8.97 -20.25
CA ASN A 180 -12.03 8.73 -20.92
C ASN A 180 -11.49 9.98 -21.63
N HIS A 181 -12.37 10.79 -22.23
CA HIS A 181 -11.97 12.05 -22.86
C HIS A 181 -11.49 13.08 -21.83
N ILE A 182 -12.19 13.23 -20.72
CA ILE A 182 -11.81 14.13 -19.61
C ILE A 182 -10.44 13.73 -19.05
N VAL A 183 -10.24 12.45 -18.75
CA VAL A 183 -8.97 11.92 -18.24
C VAL A 183 -7.84 12.20 -19.24
N THR A 184 -8.09 12.02 -20.54
CA THR A 184 -7.10 12.29 -21.58
C THR A 184 -6.77 13.79 -21.69
N LYS A 185 -7.78 14.66 -21.56
CA LYS A 185 -7.60 16.13 -21.63
C LYS A 185 -6.79 16.67 -20.45
N ILE A 186 -6.96 16.11 -19.25
CA ILE A 186 -6.18 16.48 -18.06
C ILE A 186 -4.69 16.15 -18.25
N LEU A 187 -4.37 15.12 -19.03
CA LEU A 187 -3.01 14.66 -19.28
C LEU A 187 -2.29 15.34 -20.42
N THR A 188 -3.04 15.99 -21.31
CA THR A 188 -2.45 16.69 -22.44
C THR A 188 -2.12 18.12 -21.99
N PRO A 189 -0.83 18.48 -21.83
CA PRO A 189 -0.48 19.87 -21.51
C PRO A 189 -1.04 20.77 -22.60
N PRO A 190 -1.50 21.99 -22.24
CA PRO A 190 -1.92 22.96 -23.24
C PRO A 190 -0.78 23.19 -24.23
N SER A 191 -1.03 22.98 -25.51
CA SER A 191 -0.11 23.33 -26.58
C SER A 191 0.24 24.81 -26.43
N LYS A 192 1.54 25.15 -26.38
CA LYS A 192 1.98 26.55 -26.40
C LYS A 192 1.35 27.24 -27.61
N PRO A 193 0.74 28.39 -27.45
CA PRO A 193 0.37 29.19 -28.60
C PRO A 193 1.63 29.53 -29.38
N SER A 194 1.58 29.30 -30.69
CA SER A 194 2.59 29.68 -31.68
C SER A 194 2.73 31.21 -31.76
#